data_2337491f3689471fac9260269c9d0300
#
_entry.id   2337491f3689471fac9260269c9d0300
#
_cell.length_a   1.000
_cell.length_b   1.000
_cell.length_c   1.000
_cell.angle_alpha   90.00
_cell.angle_beta   90.00
_cell.angle_gamma   90.00
#
_symmetry.space_group_name_H-M   'P 1'
#
loop_
_entity.id
_entity.type
_entity.pdbx_description
1 polymer ?
#
loop_
_entity_poly.entity_id
_entity_poly.type
_entity_poly.pdbx_seq_one_letter_code
_entity_poly.pdbx_strand_id
1 'polypeptide(L)'
;LPVTNTTWQMQITAGNILYCWESVNWKMVEQDGRNLCLIELRSLPKIHNRRKYPRMDLYNFCQITVLETGESYMGKMENISANGFAFVSGNEFFADCKGQKIRLEIENFELTSESTLEGRILRSSDNNGIYIVGCQMPEDNPSIMKYVAGKLEKQKKSPHH
;
A
#
# COMPACT_ATOMS: atom_id res chain seq x y z
N LEU A 1 -21.23 -38.12 -11.85
CA LEU A 1 -20.32 -37.19 -11.14
C LEU A 1 -20.59 -35.80 -11.66
N PRO A 2 -20.87 -34.83 -10.76
CA PRO A 2 -21.01 -33.44 -11.19
C PRO A 2 -19.69 -32.94 -11.80
N VAL A 3 -19.75 -32.48 -13.05
CA VAL A 3 -18.62 -31.81 -13.68
C VAL A 3 -18.53 -30.43 -13.03
N THR A 4 -17.61 -30.26 -12.12
CA THR A 4 -17.29 -28.94 -11.58
C THR A 4 -16.52 -28.15 -12.63
N ASN A 5 -17.19 -27.22 -13.30
CA ASN A 5 -16.51 -26.25 -14.16
C ASN A 5 -15.72 -25.28 -13.28
N THR A 6 -14.44 -25.57 -13.07
CA THR A 6 -13.54 -24.66 -12.36
C THR A 6 -13.07 -23.58 -13.33
N THR A 7 -13.42 -22.36 -13.05
CA THR A 7 -12.91 -21.18 -13.77
C THR A 7 -11.80 -20.53 -12.95
N TRP A 8 -10.67 -20.32 -13.61
CA TRP A 8 -9.51 -19.65 -12.99
C TRP A 8 -9.53 -18.18 -13.34
N GLN A 9 -9.29 -17.35 -12.34
CA GLN A 9 -9.13 -15.92 -12.50
C GLN A 9 -7.69 -15.52 -12.18
N MET A 10 -7.18 -14.50 -12.84
CA MET A 10 -5.87 -13.95 -12.56
C MET A 10 -5.97 -12.46 -12.29
N GLN A 11 -5.25 -12.01 -11.28
CA GLN A 11 -5.15 -10.61 -10.92
C GLN A 11 -3.67 -10.21 -10.81
N ILE A 12 -3.30 -9.13 -11.46
CA ILE A 12 -1.96 -8.55 -11.38
C ILE A 12 -2.11 -7.09 -10.97
N THR A 13 -1.38 -6.69 -9.94
CA THR A 13 -1.29 -5.29 -9.53
C THR A 13 0.02 -4.72 -10.01
N ALA A 14 -0.04 -3.66 -10.80
CA ALA A 14 1.12 -2.90 -11.24
C ALA A 14 0.88 -1.41 -10.95
N GLY A 15 1.67 -0.86 -10.04
CA GLY A 15 1.43 0.49 -9.52
C GLY A 15 0.06 0.60 -8.85
N ASN A 16 -0.76 1.54 -9.31
CA ASN A 16 -2.12 1.76 -8.78
C ASN A 16 -3.21 1.02 -9.58
N ILE A 17 -2.81 0.22 -10.56
CA ILE A 17 -3.73 -0.44 -11.48
C ILE A 17 -3.82 -1.91 -11.13
N LEU A 18 -5.06 -2.40 -11.04
CA LEU A 18 -5.37 -3.81 -10.93
C LEU A 18 -5.85 -4.30 -12.29
N TYR A 19 -5.12 -5.23 -12.86
CA TYR A 19 -5.49 -5.95 -14.08
C TYR A 19 -6.17 -7.25 -13.70
N CYS A 20 -7.40 -7.47 -14.20
CA CYS A 20 -8.20 -8.66 -13.89
C CYS A 20 -8.54 -9.42 -15.15
N TRP A 21 -8.22 -10.71 -15.19
CA TRP A 21 -8.69 -11.65 -16.19
C TRP A 21 -9.69 -12.59 -15.54
N GLU A 22 -10.93 -12.59 -15.99
CA GLU A 22 -12.00 -13.38 -15.40
C GLU A 22 -11.91 -14.86 -15.74
N SER A 23 -11.24 -15.19 -16.83
CA SER A 23 -11.05 -16.58 -17.27
C SER A 23 -9.67 -16.75 -17.87
N VAL A 24 -8.87 -17.58 -17.24
CA VAL A 24 -7.54 -17.96 -17.73
C VAL A 24 -7.41 -19.48 -17.70
N ASN A 25 -6.62 -20.01 -18.62
CA ASN A 25 -6.15 -21.39 -18.56
C ASN A 25 -4.71 -21.40 -18.08
N TRP A 26 -4.36 -22.45 -17.37
CA TRP A 26 -2.97 -22.64 -16.98
C TRP A 26 -2.59 -24.11 -17.03
N LYS A 27 -1.31 -24.36 -17.24
CA LYS A 27 -0.75 -25.71 -17.20
C LYS A 27 0.70 -25.65 -16.71
N MET A 28 1.15 -26.74 -16.11
CA MET A 28 2.56 -26.92 -15.79
C MET A 28 3.29 -27.39 -17.02
N VAL A 29 4.44 -26.78 -17.32
CA VAL A 29 5.33 -27.18 -18.40
C VAL A 29 6.74 -27.31 -17.83
N GLU A 30 7.55 -28.21 -18.39
CA GLU A 30 8.96 -28.31 -18.07
C GLU A 30 9.75 -27.65 -19.20
N GLN A 31 10.66 -26.76 -18.81
CA GLN A 31 11.60 -26.10 -19.71
C GLN A 31 12.96 -25.97 -19.02
N ASP A 32 14.00 -26.45 -19.66
CA ASP A 32 15.38 -26.42 -19.15
C ASP A 32 15.53 -27.00 -17.74
N GLY A 33 14.83 -28.11 -17.44
CA GLY A 33 14.82 -28.77 -16.15
C GLY A 33 14.06 -28.04 -15.04
N ARG A 34 13.27 -26.99 -15.41
CA ARG A 34 12.45 -26.22 -14.46
C ARG A 34 10.98 -26.42 -14.75
N ASN A 35 10.22 -26.56 -13.69
CA ASN A 35 8.75 -26.56 -13.78
C ASN A 35 8.26 -25.12 -13.83
N LEU A 36 7.57 -24.77 -14.90
CA LEU A 36 7.00 -23.46 -15.14
C LEU A 36 5.48 -23.55 -15.20
N CYS A 37 4.81 -22.54 -14.73
CA CYS A 37 3.38 -22.38 -14.92
C CYS A 37 3.14 -21.54 -16.17
N LEU A 38 2.56 -22.13 -17.20
CA LEU A 38 2.17 -21.42 -18.41
C LEU A 38 0.73 -20.96 -18.28
N ILE A 39 0.52 -19.65 -18.38
CA ILE A 39 -0.82 -19.04 -18.30
C ILE A 39 -1.21 -18.57 -19.70
N GLU A 40 -2.36 -19.03 -20.15
CA GLU A 40 -2.95 -18.62 -21.43
C GLU A 40 -4.03 -17.57 -21.18
N LEU A 41 -3.80 -16.38 -21.73
CA LEU A 41 -4.75 -15.26 -21.64
C LEU A 41 -5.62 -15.27 -22.91
N ARG A 42 -6.93 -15.33 -22.73
CA ARG A 42 -7.92 -15.37 -23.82
C ARG A 42 -8.58 -14.04 -24.12
N SER A 43 -8.33 -13.05 -23.27
CA SER A 43 -8.94 -11.72 -23.36
C SER A 43 -7.97 -10.65 -22.88
N LEU A 44 -8.29 -9.42 -23.19
CA LEU A 44 -7.65 -8.29 -22.53
C LEU A 44 -8.14 -8.20 -21.08
N PRO A 45 -7.31 -7.70 -20.15
CA PRO A 45 -7.73 -7.55 -18.77
C PRO A 45 -8.77 -6.45 -18.60
N LYS A 46 -9.64 -6.60 -17.61
CA LYS A 46 -10.39 -5.47 -17.06
C LYS A 46 -9.45 -4.65 -16.19
N ILE A 47 -9.47 -3.35 -16.35
CA ILE A 47 -8.59 -2.43 -15.63
C ILE A 47 -9.39 -1.72 -14.54
N HIS A 48 -8.91 -1.82 -13.31
CA HIS A 48 -9.50 -1.15 -12.16
C HIS A 48 -8.48 -0.22 -11.51
N ASN A 49 -8.81 1.04 -11.38
CA ASN A 49 -8.06 1.96 -10.55
C ASN A 49 -8.55 1.80 -9.11
N ARG A 50 -7.77 1.11 -8.28
CA ARG A 50 -8.16 0.73 -6.90
C ARG A 50 -8.11 1.88 -5.92
N ARG A 51 -7.32 2.92 -6.22
CA ARG A 51 -7.03 4.00 -5.29
C ARG A 51 -7.72 5.28 -5.73
N LYS A 52 -8.47 5.87 -4.80
CA LYS A 52 -9.07 7.17 -5.00
C LYS A 52 -8.00 8.26 -5.18
N TYR A 53 -6.91 8.14 -4.41
CA TYR A 53 -5.81 9.10 -4.44
C TYR A 53 -4.47 8.41 -4.67
N PRO A 54 -3.55 9.06 -5.40
CA PRO A 54 -2.20 8.54 -5.57
C PRO A 54 -1.43 8.57 -4.25
N ARG A 55 -0.49 7.66 -4.11
CA ARG A 55 0.44 7.61 -2.99
C ARG A 55 1.81 8.11 -3.41
N MET A 56 2.48 8.79 -2.50
CA MET A 56 3.86 9.21 -2.64
C MET A 56 4.72 8.48 -1.63
N ASP A 57 5.86 7.95 -2.06
CA ASP A 57 6.83 7.35 -1.15
C ASP A 57 7.43 8.42 -0.25
N LEU A 58 7.64 8.08 1.01
CA LEU A 58 8.15 8.99 2.02
C LEU A 58 8.98 8.17 3.00
N TYR A 59 10.17 8.66 3.35
CA TYR A 59 11.13 7.89 4.14
C TYR A 59 11.51 8.54 5.48
N ASN A 60 10.81 9.58 5.87
CA ASN A 60 11.04 10.31 7.11
C ASN A 60 10.79 9.42 8.32
N PHE A 61 11.57 9.60 9.38
CA PHE A 61 11.24 9.00 10.66
C PHE A 61 9.96 9.59 11.23
N CYS A 62 9.26 8.82 12.03
CA CYS A 62 8.02 9.26 12.65
C CYS A 62 7.86 8.67 14.05
N GLN A 63 7.09 9.37 14.87
CA GLN A 63 6.64 8.91 16.16
C GLN A 63 5.16 8.58 16.09
N ILE A 64 4.79 7.39 16.54
CA ILE A 64 3.42 6.92 16.53
C ILE A 64 2.91 6.86 17.96
N THR A 65 1.87 7.60 18.28
CA THR A 65 1.21 7.58 19.59
C THR A 65 -0.14 6.89 19.49
N VAL A 66 -0.35 5.85 20.28
CA VAL A 66 -1.63 5.16 20.38
C VAL A 66 -2.56 6.01 21.25
N LEU A 67 -3.68 6.48 20.70
CA LEU A 67 -4.55 7.45 21.39
C LEU A 67 -5.23 6.87 22.63
N GLU A 68 -5.53 5.58 22.63
CA GLU A 68 -6.18 4.91 23.76
C GLU A 68 -5.27 4.80 24.98
N THR A 69 -4.00 4.49 24.77
CA THR A 69 -3.04 4.22 25.86
C THR A 69 -2.08 5.38 26.13
N GLY A 70 -1.86 6.25 25.16
CA GLY A 70 -0.84 7.30 25.20
C GLY A 70 0.58 6.80 24.98
N GLU A 71 0.78 5.51 24.73
CA GLU A 71 2.09 4.94 24.44
C GLU A 71 2.58 5.35 23.05
N SER A 72 3.88 5.61 22.96
CA SER A 72 4.53 6.05 21.73
C SER A 72 5.58 5.06 21.26
N TYR A 73 5.65 4.91 19.96
CA TYR A 73 6.59 4.02 19.27
C TYR A 73 7.27 4.76 18.13
N MET A 74 8.48 4.35 17.80
CA MET A 74 9.20 4.90 16.66
C MET A 74 8.95 4.09 15.40
N GLY A 75 8.94 4.77 14.27
CA GLY A 75 8.79 4.17 12.96
C GLY A 75 9.42 5.01 11.86
N LYS A 76 9.23 4.56 10.65
CA LYS A 76 9.67 5.23 9.43
C LYS A 76 8.50 5.23 8.45
N MET A 77 8.26 6.37 7.82
CA MET A 77 7.22 6.47 6.80
C MET A 77 7.52 5.56 5.62
N GLU A 78 6.48 5.00 5.03
CA GLU A 78 6.51 4.21 3.80
C GLU A 78 5.90 5.00 2.64
N ASN A 79 4.70 5.53 2.85
CA ASN A 79 4.01 6.36 1.88
C ASN A 79 2.92 7.21 2.53
N ILE A 80 2.46 8.20 1.79
CA ILE A 80 1.37 9.09 2.17
C ILE A 80 0.47 9.40 0.97
N SER A 81 -0.81 9.57 1.23
CA SER A 81 -1.82 10.03 0.27
C SER A 81 -2.80 10.99 0.95
N ALA A 82 -3.72 11.55 0.17
CA ALA A 82 -4.74 12.46 0.69
C ALA A 82 -5.68 11.84 1.73
N ASN A 83 -5.81 10.51 1.79
CA ASN A 83 -6.75 9.82 2.68
C ASN A 83 -6.11 8.77 3.60
N GLY A 84 -4.78 8.64 3.59
CA GLY A 84 -4.12 7.65 4.41
C GLY A 84 -2.61 7.72 4.34
N PHE A 85 -1.99 6.90 5.17
CA PHE A 85 -0.54 6.79 5.24
C PHE A 85 -0.13 5.39 5.64
N ALA A 86 1.12 5.05 5.39
CA ALA A 86 1.72 3.81 5.85
C ALA A 86 3.10 4.09 6.45
N PHE A 87 3.47 3.30 7.43
CA PHE A 87 4.77 3.34 8.07
C PHE A 87 5.26 1.92 8.36
N VAL A 88 6.55 1.80 8.64
CA VAL A 88 7.18 0.57 9.12
C VAL A 88 7.68 0.77 10.54
N SER A 89 7.57 -0.27 11.35
CA SER A 89 8.09 -0.29 12.73
C SER A 89 8.51 -1.72 13.12
N GLY A 90 9.58 -1.82 13.89
CA GLY A 90 10.03 -3.10 14.44
C GLY A 90 9.39 -3.46 15.78
N ASN A 91 8.45 -2.66 16.30
CA ASN A 91 7.85 -2.92 17.60
C ASN A 91 6.72 -3.96 17.51
N GLU A 92 6.75 -4.94 18.41
CA GLU A 92 5.76 -6.04 18.44
C GLU A 92 4.32 -5.60 18.71
N PHE A 93 4.11 -4.38 19.23
CA PHE A 93 2.76 -3.82 19.36
C PHE A 93 2.00 -3.89 18.04
N PHE A 94 2.70 -3.69 16.93
CA PHE A 94 2.07 -3.66 15.59
C PHE A 94 1.74 -5.05 15.02
N ALA A 95 2.04 -6.13 15.73
CA ALA A 95 1.60 -7.47 15.34
C ALA A 95 0.07 -7.64 15.44
N ASP A 96 -0.55 -6.97 16.41
CA ASP A 96 -2.00 -7.02 16.64
C ASP A 96 -2.51 -5.63 17.05
N CYS A 97 -2.70 -4.76 16.07
CA CYS A 97 -3.05 -3.35 16.30
C CYS A 97 -4.21 -2.86 15.42
N LYS A 98 -4.84 -3.74 14.65
CA LYS A 98 -5.92 -3.36 13.73
C LYS A 98 -7.07 -2.68 14.48
N GLY A 99 -7.53 -1.54 13.95
CA GLY A 99 -8.61 -0.75 14.52
C GLY A 99 -8.16 0.31 15.51
N GLN A 100 -6.91 0.29 15.96
CA GLN A 100 -6.38 1.30 16.86
C GLN A 100 -6.31 2.67 16.18
N LYS A 101 -6.69 3.70 16.93
CA LYS A 101 -6.51 5.09 16.52
C LYS A 101 -5.15 5.59 16.97
N ILE A 102 -4.43 6.21 16.07
CA ILE A 102 -3.09 6.71 16.31
C ILE A 102 -2.93 8.17 15.88
N ARG A 103 -1.99 8.83 16.52
CA ARG A 103 -1.42 10.10 16.06
C ARG A 103 -0.01 9.84 15.59
N LEU A 104 0.31 10.35 14.42
CA LEU A 104 1.62 10.19 13.80
C LEU A 104 2.26 11.57 13.66
N GLU A 105 3.49 11.70 14.13
CA GLU A 105 4.30 12.91 13.99
C GLU A 105 5.47 12.59 13.07
N ILE A 106 5.54 13.27 11.92
CA ILE A 106 6.56 13.07 10.89
C ILE A 106 7.71 14.03 11.13
N GLU A 107 8.92 13.49 11.34
CA GLU A 107 10.11 14.31 11.52
C GLU A 107 10.56 14.93 10.20
N ASN A 108 10.92 16.21 10.25
CA ASN A 108 11.46 16.94 9.09
C ASN A 108 10.59 16.87 7.83
N PHE A 109 9.28 16.80 8.02
CA PHE A 109 8.38 16.79 6.87
C PHE A 109 8.33 18.16 6.21
N GLU A 110 8.52 18.17 4.89
CA GLU A 110 8.55 19.39 4.08
C GLU A 110 7.25 20.18 4.20
N LEU A 111 6.09 19.48 4.19
CA LEU A 111 4.77 20.08 4.43
C LEU A 111 4.53 20.20 5.94
N THR A 112 5.13 21.21 6.56
CA THR A 112 5.16 21.38 8.02
C THR A 112 3.78 21.51 8.67
N SER A 113 2.80 22.08 7.97
CA SER A 113 1.42 22.19 8.46
C SER A 113 0.73 20.83 8.65
N GLU A 114 1.21 19.79 7.98
CA GLU A 114 0.65 18.45 7.98
C GLU A 114 1.63 17.41 8.56
N SER A 115 2.58 17.86 9.38
CA SER A 115 3.53 16.94 10.02
C SER A 115 2.92 16.05 11.10
N THR A 116 1.76 16.43 11.63
CA THR A 116 0.98 15.64 12.59
C THR A 116 -0.31 15.16 11.92
N LEU A 117 -0.50 13.84 11.90
CA LEU A 117 -1.66 13.19 11.28
C LEU A 117 -2.33 12.27 12.28
N GLU A 118 -3.64 12.12 12.16
CA GLU A 118 -4.40 11.10 12.87
C GLU A 118 -4.96 10.08 11.89
N GLY A 119 -5.02 8.83 12.33
CA GLY A 119 -5.55 7.76 11.51
C GLY A 119 -5.96 6.54 12.32
N ARG A 120 -6.67 5.65 11.67
CA ARG A 120 -7.03 4.34 12.19
C ARG A 120 -6.23 3.28 11.46
N ILE A 121 -5.64 2.37 12.18
CA ILE A 121 -4.90 1.23 11.60
C ILE A 121 -5.90 0.28 10.94
N LEU A 122 -5.74 0.07 9.63
CA LEU A 122 -6.56 -0.86 8.85
C LEU A 122 -5.92 -2.23 8.70
N ARG A 123 -4.58 -2.25 8.59
CA ARG A 123 -3.83 -3.48 8.35
C ARG A 123 -2.42 -3.37 8.90
N SER A 124 -1.86 -4.51 9.26
CA SER A 124 -0.46 -4.66 9.59
C SER A 124 0.03 -5.98 9.02
N SER A 125 1.18 -5.94 8.33
CA SER A 125 1.80 -7.11 7.73
C SER A 125 3.19 -7.30 8.33
N ASP A 126 3.48 -8.51 8.81
CA ASP A 126 4.79 -8.87 9.30
C ASP A 126 5.71 -9.24 8.12
N ASN A 127 6.85 -8.58 8.05
CA ASN A 127 7.92 -8.89 7.11
C ASN A 127 9.21 -9.10 7.90
N ASN A 128 9.43 -10.32 8.38
CA ASN A 128 10.60 -10.73 9.17
C ASN A 128 10.85 -9.85 10.40
N GLY A 129 9.80 -9.58 11.19
CA GLY A 129 9.88 -8.79 12.42
C GLY A 129 9.77 -7.28 12.20
N ILE A 130 9.61 -6.84 10.97
CA ILE A 130 9.28 -5.46 10.63
C ILE A 130 7.84 -5.41 10.15
N TYR A 131 7.04 -4.60 10.81
CA TYR A 131 5.62 -4.48 10.51
C TYR A 131 5.38 -3.32 9.55
N ILE A 132 4.68 -3.59 8.46
CA ILE A 132 4.20 -2.57 7.51
C ILE A 132 2.76 -2.28 7.88
N VAL A 133 2.50 -1.06 8.34
CA VAL A 133 1.21 -0.66 8.91
C VAL A 133 0.55 0.36 8.01
N GLY A 134 -0.65 0.04 7.55
CA GLY A 134 -1.47 0.93 6.72
C GLY A 134 -2.61 1.55 7.53
N CYS A 135 -2.77 2.87 7.41
CA CYS A 135 -3.74 3.67 8.16
C CYS A 135 -4.62 4.49 7.23
N GLN A 136 -5.86 4.69 7.65
CA GLN A 136 -6.80 5.58 7.00
C GLN A 136 -7.02 6.83 7.86
N MET A 137 -6.97 8.01 7.23
CA MET A 137 -7.34 9.25 7.89
C MET A 137 -8.87 9.40 7.98
N PRO A 138 -9.39 10.09 9.01
CA PRO A 138 -10.84 10.26 9.18
C PRO A 138 -11.49 11.07 8.06
N GLU A 139 -10.73 12.00 7.48
CA GLU A 139 -11.17 12.86 6.39
C GLU A 139 -10.08 12.98 5.33
N ASP A 140 -10.49 13.24 4.09
CA ASP A 140 -9.56 13.55 3.01
C ASP A 140 -8.84 14.87 3.31
N ASN A 141 -7.52 14.91 3.09
CA ASN A 141 -6.70 16.08 3.36
C ASN A 141 -6.33 16.81 2.06
N PRO A 142 -6.94 17.98 1.79
CA PRO A 142 -6.67 18.72 0.56
C PRO A 142 -5.24 19.23 0.43
N SER A 143 -4.60 19.58 1.54
CA SER A 143 -3.21 20.04 1.54
C SER A 143 -2.24 18.93 1.13
N ILE A 144 -2.43 17.74 1.66
CA ILE A 144 -1.64 16.56 1.26
C ILE A 144 -1.94 16.17 -0.17
N MET A 145 -3.20 16.22 -0.59
CA MET A 145 -3.60 15.93 -1.98
C MET A 145 -2.82 16.80 -2.97
N LYS A 146 -2.80 18.10 -2.74
CA LYS A 146 -2.07 19.07 -3.58
C LYS A 146 -0.56 18.84 -3.54
N TYR A 147 -0.01 18.59 -2.36
CA TYR A 147 1.41 18.32 -2.17
C TYR A 147 1.86 17.07 -2.92
N VAL A 148 1.14 15.96 -2.77
CA VAL A 148 1.45 14.68 -3.44
C VAL A 148 1.33 14.83 -4.96
N ALA A 149 0.27 15.46 -5.44
CA ALA A 149 0.09 15.71 -6.88
C ALA A 149 1.24 16.54 -7.46
N GLY A 150 1.67 17.59 -6.76
CA GLY A 150 2.79 18.42 -7.18
C GLY A 150 4.12 17.66 -7.23
N LYS A 151 4.39 16.82 -6.25
CA LYS A 151 5.62 16.00 -6.19
C LYS A 151 5.65 14.94 -7.29
N LEU A 152 4.56 14.24 -7.53
CA LEU A 152 4.46 13.22 -8.58
C LEU A 152 4.58 13.84 -9.96
N GLU A 153 4.04 15.03 -10.18
CA GLU A 153 4.18 15.77 -11.43
C GLU A 153 5.63 16.16 -11.71
N LYS A 154 6.36 16.63 -10.70
CA LYS A 154 7.79 16.94 -10.80
C LYS A 154 8.62 15.69 -11.15
N GLN A 155 8.30 14.53 -10.59
CA GLN A 155 8.98 13.27 -10.91
C GLN A 155 8.80 12.86 -12.38
N LYS A 156 7.61 13.09 -12.95
CA LYS A 156 7.34 12.81 -14.36
C LYS A 156 8.11 13.73 -15.32
N LYS A 157 8.44 14.95 -14.90
CA LYS A 157 9.15 15.96 -15.69
C LYS A 157 10.67 15.83 -15.62
N SER A 158 11.19 15.09 -14.65
CA SER A 158 12.63 14.84 -14.54
C SER A 158 13.01 13.65 -15.39
N PRO A 159 13.77 13.85 -16.51
CA PRO A 159 14.25 12.71 -17.27
C PRO A 159 15.23 11.91 -16.40
N HIS A 160 14.99 10.62 -16.29
CA HIS A 160 15.95 9.71 -15.69
C HIS A 160 17.15 9.57 -16.64
N HIS A 161 18.28 10.03 -16.19
CA HIS A 161 19.55 9.77 -16.84
C HIS A 161 20.19 8.52 -16.28
#